data_1650064e6f17e7fd288a41e93e0e49b7
#
_entry.id   1650064e6f17e7fd288a41e93e0e49b7
#
_cell.length_a   1.000
_cell.length_b   1.000
_cell.length_c   1.000
_cell.angle_alpha   90.00
_cell.angle_beta   90.00
_cell.angle_gamma   90.00
#
_symmetry.space_group_name_H-M   'P 1'
#
loop_
_entity.id
_entity.type
_entity.pdbx_description
1 polymer ?
#
loop_
_entity_poly.entity_id
_entity_poly.type
_entity_poly.pdbx_seq_one_letter_code
_entity_poly.pdbx_strand_id
1 'polypeptide(L)'
;MMSELSAALEAALVRELLGHYALENEQRFGGKLRFPVIALSTSARRLGQWIGATRRLELSRTLVFERPWLEITSVLEHEMAHQYVEEVLGITDETAHGETFRKVCEQRGIDARAAGAPVASDGPDGDRVLERIRKLLALAGSDNQHEAEAAMRRAHELMLRHNIEHVPTGYEVRHLGDPRRRTNRVESDVMGLLSECFFVKVIRVPVYLAREAKHGAVYEITGTHANVEMAAHVYAFLLATADRLWRENRADARVRSGRDRFPYQSGVIRGFRDKLVAERTELRGSGLVWVGDSQLDRFYRARHPRITTRSRRVRVNAAHSAGREAGRTVVLHKPVAHGPSGGSRLLRG
;
A
#
# COMPACT_ATOMS: atom_id res chain seq x y z
N MET A 1 30.37 0.56 7.69
CA MET A 1 30.37 0.96 9.12
C MET A 1 28.92 1.17 9.49
N MET A 2 28.32 0.20 10.19
CA MET A 2 27.01 0.40 10.83
C MET A 2 27.22 1.45 11.93
N SER A 3 26.60 2.62 11.77
CA SER A 3 26.62 3.63 12.82
C SER A 3 25.94 2.99 14.04
N GLU A 4 26.67 2.86 15.13
CA GLU A 4 26.09 2.49 16.42
C GLU A 4 25.01 3.51 16.74
N LEU A 5 23.75 3.08 16.61
CA LEU A 5 22.64 3.92 17.02
C LEU A 5 22.75 4.13 18.53
N SER A 6 22.50 5.35 18.97
CA SER A 6 22.58 5.65 20.39
C SER A 6 21.61 4.75 21.18
N ALA A 7 21.98 4.32 22.36
CA ALA A 7 21.13 3.53 23.27
C ALA A 7 19.72 4.15 23.45
N ALA A 8 19.62 5.48 23.34
CA ALA A 8 18.36 6.21 23.39
C ALA A 8 17.44 5.90 22.20
N LEU A 9 17.97 5.76 20.97
CA LEU A 9 17.18 5.39 19.78
C LEU A 9 16.71 3.94 19.88
N GLU A 10 17.54 3.03 20.35
CA GLU A 10 17.14 1.64 20.58
C GLU A 10 16.03 1.53 21.64
N ALA A 11 16.19 2.23 22.75
CA ALA A 11 15.15 2.27 23.79
C ALA A 11 13.84 2.89 23.28
N ALA A 12 13.91 3.92 22.46
CA ALA A 12 12.72 4.50 21.81
C ALA A 12 12.04 3.49 20.88
N LEU A 13 12.81 2.80 20.02
CA LEU A 13 12.31 1.79 19.12
C LEU A 13 11.65 0.62 19.86
N VAL A 14 12.29 0.10 20.91
CA VAL A 14 11.73 -1.00 21.72
C VAL A 14 10.38 -0.57 22.34
N ARG A 15 10.26 0.66 22.82
CA ARG A 15 8.98 1.19 23.32
C ARG A 15 7.91 1.22 22.22
N GLU A 16 8.26 1.64 21.01
CA GLU A 16 7.31 1.63 19.87
C GLU A 16 6.88 0.21 19.49
N LEU A 17 7.82 -0.74 19.47
CA LEU A 17 7.53 -2.15 19.21
C LEU A 17 6.61 -2.74 20.29
N LEU A 18 6.85 -2.42 21.57
CA LEU A 18 5.97 -2.83 22.67
C LEU A 18 4.57 -2.20 22.56
N GLY A 19 4.49 -0.92 22.15
CA GLY A 19 3.22 -0.25 21.90
C GLY A 19 2.45 -0.89 20.75
N HIS A 20 3.14 -1.23 19.65
CA HIS A 20 2.55 -1.95 18.52
C HIS A 20 2.11 -3.36 18.94
N TYR A 21 2.95 -4.11 19.64
CA TYR A 21 2.62 -5.42 20.19
C TYR A 21 1.36 -5.38 21.07
N ALA A 22 1.25 -4.39 21.96
CA ALA A 22 0.06 -4.23 22.81
C ALA A 22 -1.20 -4.02 21.99
N LEU A 23 -1.12 -3.15 20.98
CA LEU A 23 -2.22 -2.86 20.08
C LEU A 23 -2.68 -4.11 19.30
N GLU A 24 -1.73 -4.83 18.70
CA GLU A 24 -2.01 -6.03 17.93
C GLU A 24 -2.52 -7.18 18.80
N ASN A 25 -1.96 -7.34 20.00
CA ASN A 25 -2.44 -8.30 20.97
C ASN A 25 -3.93 -8.09 21.30
N GLU A 26 -4.31 -6.84 21.58
CA GLU A 26 -5.71 -6.50 21.87
C GLU A 26 -6.61 -6.68 20.64
N GLN A 27 -6.16 -6.25 19.47
CA GLN A 27 -7.01 -6.20 18.26
C GLN A 27 -7.17 -7.55 17.57
N ARG A 28 -6.09 -8.34 17.47
CA ARG A 28 -6.07 -9.58 16.71
C ARG A 28 -5.96 -10.85 17.54
N PHE A 29 -5.39 -10.74 18.75
CA PHE A 29 -5.23 -11.90 19.65
C PHE A 29 -6.17 -11.88 20.85
N GLY A 30 -7.03 -10.85 20.96
CA GLY A 30 -8.04 -10.72 22.03
C GLY A 30 -7.41 -10.57 23.42
N GLY A 31 -6.22 -9.95 23.52
CA GLY A 31 -5.51 -9.73 24.76
C GLY A 31 -4.92 -11.00 25.40
N LYS A 32 -4.89 -12.12 24.67
CA LYS A 32 -4.49 -13.44 25.23
C LYS A 32 -2.99 -13.65 25.36
N LEU A 33 -2.19 -12.88 24.62
CA LEU A 33 -0.73 -13.00 24.69
C LEU A 33 -0.18 -12.27 25.92
N ARG A 34 0.71 -12.91 26.62
CA ARG A 34 1.46 -12.25 27.71
C ARG A 34 2.61 -11.46 27.10
N PHE A 35 2.91 -10.28 27.67
CA PHE A 35 3.99 -9.43 27.19
C PHE A 35 5.34 -10.16 27.20
N PRO A 36 6.05 -10.22 26.07
CA PRO A 36 7.38 -10.79 25.98
C PRO A 36 8.46 -9.78 26.37
N VAL A 37 9.69 -10.24 26.51
CA VAL A 37 10.87 -9.38 26.43
C VAL A 37 11.19 -9.14 24.97
N ILE A 38 11.00 -7.92 24.46
CA ILE A 38 11.45 -7.56 23.11
C ILE A 38 12.92 -7.19 23.13
N ALA A 39 13.71 -7.83 22.28
CA ALA A 39 15.14 -7.60 22.18
C ALA A 39 15.59 -7.47 20.71
N LEU A 40 16.69 -6.73 20.51
CA LEU A 40 17.31 -6.59 19.20
C LEU A 40 18.51 -7.53 19.10
N SER A 41 18.47 -8.43 18.09
CA SER A 41 19.55 -9.38 17.83
C SER A 41 20.52 -8.85 16.77
N THR A 42 21.76 -9.30 16.83
CA THR A 42 22.79 -9.05 15.81
C THR A 42 22.76 -10.08 14.68
N SER A 43 21.82 -11.03 14.69
CA SER A 43 21.71 -12.06 13.68
C SER A 43 21.43 -11.46 12.31
N ALA A 44 22.27 -11.77 11.34
CA ALA A 44 22.05 -11.43 9.93
C ALA A 44 21.18 -12.45 9.18
N ARG A 45 20.96 -13.65 9.77
CA ARG A 45 20.28 -14.77 9.11
C ARG A 45 18.78 -14.84 9.39
N ARG A 46 18.32 -14.26 10.52
CA ARG A 46 16.92 -14.30 10.94
C ARG A 46 16.43 -12.88 11.16
N LEU A 47 15.29 -12.55 10.59
CA LEU A 47 14.65 -11.25 10.77
C LEU A 47 13.93 -11.13 12.10
N GLY A 48 13.30 -12.22 12.56
CA GLY A 48 12.66 -12.34 13.86
C GLY A 48 12.80 -13.76 14.43
N GLN A 49 12.51 -13.91 15.74
CA GLN A 49 12.39 -15.20 16.40
C GLN A 49 11.63 -15.07 17.72
N TRP A 50 10.61 -15.92 17.90
CA TRP A 50 10.02 -16.20 19.20
C TRP A 50 10.82 -17.30 19.91
N ILE A 51 11.15 -17.10 21.20
CA ILE A 51 11.87 -18.05 22.06
C ILE A 51 11.01 -18.28 23.30
N GLY A 52 10.19 -19.34 23.27
CA GLY A 52 9.21 -19.63 24.32
C GLY A 52 9.85 -19.87 25.69
N ALA A 53 10.97 -20.60 25.77
CA ALA A 53 11.66 -20.90 27.03
C ALA A 53 12.01 -19.67 27.86
N THR A 54 12.32 -18.55 27.21
CA THR A 54 12.66 -17.28 27.87
C THR A 54 11.62 -16.20 27.68
N ARG A 55 10.52 -16.50 26.97
CA ARG A 55 9.47 -15.56 26.58
C ARG A 55 10.04 -14.30 25.90
N ARG A 56 10.98 -14.52 25.00
CA ARG A 56 11.74 -13.47 24.34
C ARG A 56 11.34 -13.43 22.85
N LEU A 57 11.03 -12.24 22.37
CA LEU A 57 10.80 -11.96 20.97
C LEU A 57 11.99 -11.12 20.47
N GLU A 58 12.76 -11.70 19.57
CA GLU A 58 13.93 -11.04 18.98
C GLU A 58 13.63 -10.54 17.60
N LEU A 59 14.07 -9.31 17.29
CA LEU A 59 14.07 -8.73 15.96
C LEU A 59 15.50 -8.37 15.56
N SER A 60 15.86 -8.60 14.30
CA SER A 60 17.17 -8.27 13.79
C SER A 60 17.39 -6.76 13.74
N ARG A 61 18.58 -6.28 14.14
CA ARG A 61 18.97 -4.86 14.02
C ARG A 61 18.91 -4.39 12.58
N THR A 62 19.34 -5.21 11.63
CA THR A 62 19.26 -4.90 10.19
C THR A 62 17.81 -4.67 9.76
N LEU A 63 16.87 -5.52 10.18
CA LEU A 63 15.45 -5.33 9.91
C LEU A 63 14.97 -3.97 10.43
N VAL A 64 15.16 -3.69 11.72
CA VAL A 64 14.54 -2.52 12.39
C VAL A 64 15.14 -1.18 11.95
N PHE A 65 16.36 -1.16 11.43
CA PHE A 65 17.02 0.07 11.01
C PHE A 65 17.13 0.28 9.51
N GLU A 66 16.96 -0.78 8.71
CA GLU A 66 17.13 -0.69 7.25
C GLU A 66 15.83 -0.92 6.47
N ARG A 67 14.81 -1.51 7.12
CA ARG A 67 13.57 -1.84 6.46
C ARG A 67 12.43 -0.90 6.83
N PRO A 68 11.44 -0.73 5.93
CA PRO A 68 10.22 0.02 6.22
C PRO A 68 9.45 -0.53 7.42
N TRP A 69 8.72 0.33 8.12
CA TRP A 69 7.92 -0.03 9.30
C TRP A 69 6.96 -1.20 9.05
N LEU A 70 6.38 -1.29 7.86
CA LEU A 70 5.51 -2.41 7.47
C LEU A 70 6.23 -3.76 7.57
N GLU A 71 7.47 -3.86 7.08
CA GLU A 71 8.23 -5.10 7.15
C GLU A 71 8.59 -5.45 8.60
N ILE A 72 8.96 -4.44 9.40
CA ILE A 72 9.27 -4.61 10.83
C ILE A 72 8.05 -5.15 11.58
N THR A 73 6.89 -4.52 11.40
CA THR A 73 5.65 -4.94 12.08
C THR A 73 5.13 -6.28 11.56
N SER A 74 5.30 -6.57 10.27
CA SER A 74 4.92 -7.89 9.72
C SER A 74 5.74 -9.02 10.34
N VAL A 75 7.04 -8.83 10.57
CA VAL A 75 7.87 -9.82 11.27
C VAL A 75 7.45 -9.93 12.74
N LEU A 76 7.21 -8.80 13.43
CA LEU A 76 6.71 -8.82 14.81
C LEU A 76 5.39 -9.60 14.94
N GLU A 77 4.43 -9.33 14.05
CA GLU A 77 3.12 -10.01 14.00
C GLU A 77 3.28 -11.52 13.72
N HIS A 78 4.23 -11.89 12.88
CA HIS A 78 4.58 -13.29 12.61
C HIS A 78 5.10 -13.99 13.87
N GLU A 79 5.99 -13.37 14.62
CA GLU A 79 6.52 -13.92 15.88
C GLU A 79 5.43 -13.96 16.98
N MET A 80 4.49 -13.01 16.98
CA MET A 80 3.30 -13.06 17.84
C MET A 80 2.39 -14.25 17.52
N ALA A 81 2.29 -14.65 16.23
CA ALA A 81 1.56 -15.86 15.86
C ALA A 81 2.24 -17.13 16.37
N HIS A 82 3.58 -17.21 16.34
CA HIS A 82 4.33 -18.30 16.99
C HIS A 82 4.08 -18.35 18.49
N GLN A 83 4.14 -17.21 19.17
CA GLN A 83 3.81 -17.12 20.60
C GLN A 83 2.39 -17.61 20.88
N TYR A 84 1.40 -17.24 20.04
CA TYR A 84 0.01 -17.65 20.20
C TYR A 84 -0.16 -19.17 20.07
N VAL A 85 0.48 -19.79 19.07
CA VAL A 85 0.45 -21.23 18.85
C VAL A 85 1.03 -21.97 20.06
N GLU A 86 2.17 -21.52 20.55
CA GLU A 86 2.85 -22.15 21.69
C GLU A 86 2.14 -21.87 23.03
N GLU A 87 1.91 -20.59 23.39
CA GLU A 87 1.44 -20.22 24.75
C GLU A 87 -0.09 -20.36 24.92
N VAL A 88 -0.87 -20.11 23.87
CA VAL A 88 -2.35 -20.09 23.99
C VAL A 88 -2.98 -21.38 23.50
N LEU A 89 -2.46 -21.96 22.42
CA LEU A 89 -2.96 -23.24 21.89
C LEU A 89 -2.21 -24.45 22.47
N GLY A 90 -1.03 -24.26 23.07
CA GLY A 90 -0.25 -25.33 23.70
C GLY A 90 0.35 -26.32 22.68
N ILE A 91 0.51 -25.90 21.40
CA ILE A 91 1.01 -26.75 20.34
C ILE A 91 2.51 -26.53 20.16
N THR A 92 3.28 -27.59 20.42
CA THR A 92 4.76 -27.60 20.35
C THR A 92 5.32 -28.73 19.48
N ASP A 93 4.47 -29.62 18.98
CA ASP A 93 4.80 -30.82 18.24
C ASP A 93 4.64 -30.66 16.71
N GLU A 94 4.12 -29.53 16.24
CA GLU A 94 4.11 -29.17 14.82
C GLU A 94 5.41 -28.51 14.37
N THR A 95 5.67 -28.58 13.05
CA THR A 95 6.71 -27.73 12.46
C THR A 95 6.40 -26.25 12.66
N ALA A 96 7.42 -25.41 12.75
CA ALA A 96 7.27 -23.98 13.05
C ALA A 96 6.21 -23.26 12.19
N HIS A 97 6.07 -23.63 10.91
CA HIS A 97 5.06 -23.10 9.98
C HIS A 97 4.04 -24.17 9.56
N GLY A 98 3.62 -25.00 10.53
CA GLY A 98 2.63 -26.08 10.36
C GLY A 98 1.24 -25.57 10.01
N GLU A 99 0.29 -26.48 9.98
CA GLU A 99 -1.10 -26.18 9.60
C GLU A 99 -1.75 -25.20 10.58
N THR A 100 -1.55 -25.42 11.89
CA THR A 100 -2.10 -24.55 12.94
C THR A 100 -1.57 -23.14 12.86
N PHE A 101 -0.25 -22.97 12.66
CA PHE A 101 0.36 -21.64 12.47
C PHE A 101 -0.26 -20.92 11.28
N ARG A 102 -0.39 -21.60 10.13
CA ARG A 102 -0.99 -21.00 8.92
C ARG A 102 -2.46 -20.59 9.13
N LYS A 103 -3.26 -21.41 9.81
CA LYS A 103 -4.64 -21.07 10.17
C LYS A 103 -4.72 -19.86 11.09
N VAL A 104 -3.81 -19.78 12.08
CA VAL A 104 -3.72 -18.62 12.98
C VAL A 104 -3.40 -17.34 12.20
N CYS A 105 -2.45 -17.39 11.29
CA CYS A 105 -2.08 -16.26 10.44
C CYS A 105 -3.24 -15.82 9.53
N GLU A 106 -3.87 -16.76 8.83
CA GLU A 106 -5.01 -16.49 7.93
C GLU A 106 -6.18 -15.83 8.66
N GLN A 107 -6.57 -16.38 9.80
CA GLN A 107 -7.69 -15.86 10.62
C GLN A 107 -7.44 -14.44 11.13
N ARG A 108 -6.18 -14.02 11.24
CA ARG A 108 -5.75 -12.73 11.80
C ARG A 108 -5.19 -11.75 10.78
N GLY A 109 -5.19 -12.11 9.49
CA GLY A 109 -4.64 -11.28 8.42
C GLY A 109 -3.13 -11.03 8.57
N ILE A 110 -2.41 -12.03 9.09
CA ILE A 110 -0.94 -12.03 9.24
C ILE A 110 -0.33 -12.79 8.06
N ASP A 111 0.77 -12.27 7.50
CA ASP A 111 1.51 -12.99 6.47
C ASP A 111 2.30 -14.14 7.10
N ALA A 112 1.90 -15.38 6.81
CA ALA A 112 2.59 -16.56 7.29
C ALA A 112 4.02 -16.72 6.73
N ARG A 113 4.38 -15.93 5.70
CA ARG A 113 5.68 -15.95 5.03
C ARG A 113 6.64 -14.85 5.49
N ALA A 114 6.32 -14.10 6.53
CA ALA A 114 7.00 -12.86 6.96
C ALA A 114 8.53 -12.97 7.20
N ALA A 115 9.13 -14.09 6.89
CA ALA A 115 10.57 -14.31 6.90
C ALA A 115 11.30 -13.82 5.61
N GLY A 116 10.70 -12.91 4.83
CA GLY A 116 11.34 -12.33 3.65
C GLY A 116 11.18 -13.15 2.37
N ALA A 117 10.20 -14.06 2.29
CA ALA A 117 9.88 -14.75 1.04
C ALA A 117 9.29 -13.78 -0.01
N PRO A 118 9.55 -14.01 -1.31
CA PRO A 118 9.01 -13.18 -2.37
C PRO A 118 7.48 -13.10 -2.29
N VAL A 119 6.94 -11.94 -2.64
CA VAL A 119 5.49 -11.68 -2.75
C VAL A 119 4.84 -12.78 -3.58
N ALA A 120 3.71 -13.30 -3.13
CA ALA A 120 2.96 -14.29 -3.91
C ALA A 120 2.55 -13.67 -5.24
N SER A 121 2.94 -14.30 -6.35
CA SER A 121 2.34 -14.00 -7.62
C SER A 121 0.89 -14.51 -7.61
N ASP A 122 -0.01 -13.88 -8.39
CA ASP A 122 -1.39 -14.39 -8.59
C ASP A 122 -1.40 -15.71 -9.38
N GLY A 123 -0.25 -16.37 -9.46
CA GLY A 123 0.01 -17.55 -10.28
C GLY A 123 0.31 -17.17 -11.73
N PRO A 124 0.63 -18.18 -12.60
CA PRO A 124 1.03 -17.93 -13.97
C PRO A 124 0.02 -17.14 -14.79
N ASP A 125 -1.26 -17.29 -14.50
CA ASP A 125 -2.33 -16.59 -15.22
C ASP A 125 -2.46 -15.14 -14.78
N GLY A 126 -2.35 -14.83 -13.49
CA GLY A 126 -2.30 -13.47 -12.97
C GLY A 126 -1.10 -12.69 -13.50
N ASP A 127 0.08 -13.32 -13.53
CA ASP A 127 1.30 -12.71 -14.07
C ASP A 127 1.17 -12.41 -15.58
N ARG A 128 0.55 -13.32 -16.36
CA ARG A 128 0.26 -13.09 -17.79
C ARG A 128 -0.71 -11.94 -18.01
N VAL A 129 -1.76 -11.85 -17.21
CA VAL A 129 -2.74 -10.74 -17.30
C VAL A 129 -2.06 -9.43 -16.94
N LEU A 130 -1.28 -9.38 -15.87
CA LEU A 130 -0.53 -8.19 -15.47
C LEU A 130 0.44 -7.73 -16.58
N GLU A 131 1.15 -8.66 -17.22
CA GLU A 131 2.06 -8.35 -18.33
C GLU A 131 1.30 -7.82 -19.56
N ARG A 132 0.11 -8.36 -19.88
CA ARG A 132 -0.75 -7.83 -20.96
C ARG A 132 -1.24 -6.42 -20.65
N ILE A 133 -1.66 -6.16 -19.40
CA ILE A 133 -2.06 -4.82 -18.94
C ILE A 133 -0.88 -3.85 -19.08
N ARG A 134 0.33 -4.25 -18.65
CA ARG A 134 1.55 -3.43 -18.80
C ARG A 134 1.85 -3.09 -20.27
N LYS A 135 1.67 -4.03 -21.19
CA LYS A 135 1.83 -3.80 -22.64
C LYS A 135 0.78 -2.82 -23.18
N LEU A 136 -0.48 -2.96 -22.79
CA LEU A 136 -1.54 -2.02 -23.17
C LEU A 136 -1.27 -0.61 -22.65
N LEU A 137 -0.82 -0.47 -21.40
CA LEU A 137 -0.43 0.83 -20.84
C LEU A 137 0.82 1.41 -21.51
N ALA A 138 1.72 0.59 -22.03
CA ALA A 138 2.83 1.08 -22.84
C ALA A 138 2.34 1.66 -24.19
N LEU A 139 1.35 1.02 -24.82
CA LEU A 139 0.70 1.54 -26.04
C LEU A 139 -0.12 2.81 -25.77
N ALA A 140 -0.68 2.96 -24.57
CA ALA A 140 -1.39 4.17 -24.16
C ALA A 140 -0.45 5.42 -24.02
N GLY A 141 0.87 5.25 -24.15
CA GLY A 141 1.84 6.32 -24.29
C GLY A 141 2.03 6.84 -25.74
N SER A 142 1.20 6.40 -26.69
CA SER A 142 1.23 6.88 -28.09
C SER A 142 0.91 8.39 -28.16
N ASP A 143 1.53 9.08 -29.09
CA ASP A 143 1.23 10.49 -29.39
C ASP A 143 -0.19 10.65 -30.00
N ASN A 144 -0.79 9.57 -30.49
CA ASN A 144 -2.17 9.53 -30.95
C ASN A 144 -3.16 9.36 -29.78
N GLN A 145 -3.86 10.43 -29.44
CA GLN A 145 -4.83 10.47 -28.33
C GLN A 145 -5.89 9.35 -28.41
N HIS A 146 -6.40 9.02 -29.58
CA HIS A 146 -7.44 8.00 -29.76
C HIS A 146 -6.91 6.58 -29.51
N GLU A 147 -5.69 6.28 -29.98
CA GLU A 147 -5.03 5.00 -29.72
C GLU A 147 -4.71 4.84 -28.24
N ALA A 148 -4.21 5.90 -27.62
CA ALA A 148 -3.89 5.93 -26.20
C ALA A 148 -5.15 5.69 -25.34
N GLU A 149 -6.28 6.32 -25.67
CA GLU A 149 -7.55 6.12 -24.98
C GLU A 149 -8.11 4.70 -25.17
N ALA A 150 -8.02 4.16 -26.39
CA ALA A 150 -8.46 2.79 -26.67
C ALA A 150 -7.60 1.77 -25.89
N ALA A 151 -6.29 1.96 -25.84
CA ALA A 151 -5.37 1.09 -25.09
C ALA A 151 -5.65 1.13 -23.58
N MET A 152 -5.88 2.32 -23.02
CA MET A 152 -6.24 2.48 -21.60
C MET A 152 -7.57 1.81 -21.28
N ARG A 153 -8.60 2.00 -22.12
CA ARG A 153 -9.91 1.35 -21.97
C ARG A 153 -9.79 -0.17 -22.00
N ARG A 154 -8.98 -0.70 -22.92
CA ARG A 154 -8.72 -2.13 -23.02
C ARG A 154 -7.99 -2.70 -21.80
N ALA A 155 -7.03 -1.97 -21.25
CA ALA A 155 -6.35 -2.34 -20.02
C ALA A 155 -7.33 -2.40 -18.82
N HIS A 156 -8.21 -1.41 -18.70
CA HIS A 156 -9.23 -1.36 -17.65
C HIS A 156 -10.26 -2.48 -17.78
N GLU A 157 -10.72 -2.77 -19.00
CA GLU A 157 -11.62 -3.90 -19.29
C GLU A 157 -10.96 -5.24 -18.93
N LEU A 158 -9.68 -5.43 -19.28
CA LEU A 158 -8.94 -6.65 -18.96
C LEU A 158 -8.79 -6.85 -17.44
N MET A 159 -8.50 -5.77 -16.70
CA MET A 159 -8.47 -5.81 -15.22
C MET A 159 -9.83 -6.21 -14.65
N LEU A 160 -10.92 -5.61 -15.17
CA LEU A 160 -12.27 -5.90 -14.71
C LEU A 160 -12.64 -7.37 -14.96
N ARG A 161 -12.38 -7.89 -16.16
CA ARG A 161 -12.60 -9.30 -16.49
C ARG A 161 -11.80 -10.23 -15.58
N HIS A 162 -10.51 -9.95 -15.39
CA HIS A 162 -9.67 -10.77 -14.54
C HIS A 162 -10.21 -10.83 -13.10
N ASN A 163 -10.64 -9.70 -12.54
CA ASN A 163 -11.22 -9.66 -11.18
C ASN A 163 -12.61 -10.32 -11.08
N ILE A 164 -13.34 -10.50 -12.18
CA ILE A 164 -14.62 -11.22 -12.21
C ILE A 164 -14.40 -12.73 -12.38
N GLU A 165 -13.46 -13.13 -13.23
CA GLU A 165 -13.29 -14.52 -13.68
C GLU A 165 -12.30 -15.30 -12.80
N HIS A 166 -11.38 -14.61 -12.12
CA HIS A 166 -10.28 -15.24 -11.36
C HIS A 166 -10.56 -15.31 -9.85
N VAL A 167 -10.34 -16.49 -9.27
CA VAL A 167 -10.38 -16.66 -7.82
C VAL A 167 -9.00 -16.33 -7.25
N PRO A 168 -8.87 -15.32 -6.38
CA PRO A 168 -7.58 -14.94 -5.84
C PRO A 168 -6.93 -16.05 -5.02
N THR A 169 -5.63 -16.25 -5.19
CA THR A 169 -4.84 -17.20 -4.39
C THR A 169 -4.28 -16.58 -3.11
N GLY A 170 -4.39 -15.26 -2.95
CA GLY A 170 -3.95 -14.53 -1.78
C GLY A 170 -4.02 -13.02 -1.96
N TYR A 171 -3.76 -12.31 -0.88
CA TYR A 171 -3.72 -10.86 -0.84
C TYR A 171 -2.39 -10.37 -0.30
N GLU A 172 -1.92 -9.26 -0.84
CA GLU A 172 -0.74 -8.56 -0.34
C GLU A 172 -1.09 -7.17 0.17
N VAL A 173 -0.18 -6.63 0.93
CA VAL A 173 -0.26 -5.32 1.54
C VAL A 173 0.96 -4.51 1.11
N ARG A 174 0.73 -3.24 0.73
CA ARG A 174 1.83 -2.33 0.35
C ARG A 174 1.59 -0.93 0.87
N HIS A 175 2.66 -0.29 1.33
CA HIS A 175 2.63 1.13 1.67
C HIS A 175 2.93 2.00 0.45
N LEU A 176 2.17 3.08 0.29
CA LEU A 176 2.36 4.08 -0.77
C LEU A 176 2.62 5.47 -0.18
N GLY A 177 3.54 6.17 -0.81
CA GLY A 177 3.94 7.52 -0.42
C GLY A 177 4.93 7.55 0.75
N ASP A 178 5.45 8.75 1.03
CA ASP A 178 6.37 8.97 2.14
C ASP A 178 5.62 9.13 3.46
N PRO A 179 6.19 8.68 4.58
CA PRO A 179 5.62 8.90 5.90
C PRO A 179 5.46 10.40 6.21
N ARG A 180 4.22 10.84 6.52
CA ARG A 180 3.91 12.25 6.82
C ARG A 180 2.96 12.39 7.99
N ARG A 181 3.19 13.39 8.83
CA ARG A 181 2.27 13.71 9.95
C ARG A 181 0.93 14.26 9.45
N ARG A 182 0.95 15.07 8.39
CA ARG A 182 -0.26 15.70 7.81
C ARG A 182 -0.61 15.02 6.49
N THR A 183 -1.88 14.81 6.27
CA THR A 183 -2.41 14.26 5.02
C THR A 183 -2.22 15.26 3.88
N ASN A 184 -1.63 14.82 2.78
CA ASN A 184 -1.65 15.53 1.52
C ASN A 184 -3.03 15.32 0.88
N ARG A 185 -3.69 16.41 0.49
CA ARG A 185 -5.04 16.36 -0.08
C ARG A 185 -5.07 15.63 -1.40
N VAL A 186 -4.12 15.93 -2.29
CA VAL A 186 -4.05 15.31 -3.63
C VAL A 186 -3.83 13.80 -3.50
N GLU A 187 -2.94 13.39 -2.62
CA GLU A 187 -2.75 11.96 -2.31
C GLU A 187 -4.05 11.31 -1.81
N SER A 188 -4.81 11.99 -0.93
CA SER A 188 -6.10 11.47 -0.45
C SER A 188 -7.11 11.28 -1.58
N ASP A 189 -7.14 12.21 -2.55
CA ASP A 189 -8.03 12.12 -3.71
C ASP A 189 -7.61 10.94 -4.63
N VAL A 190 -6.30 10.72 -4.83
CA VAL A 190 -5.78 9.54 -5.54
C VAL A 190 -6.16 8.27 -4.82
N MET A 191 -6.01 8.20 -3.50
CA MET A 191 -6.37 7.01 -2.71
C MET A 191 -7.85 6.68 -2.80
N GLY A 192 -8.72 7.70 -2.79
CA GLY A 192 -10.15 7.51 -3.02
C GLY A 192 -10.44 6.92 -4.40
N LEU A 193 -9.76 7.39 -5.43
CA LEU A 193 -9.87 6.87 -6.79
C LEU A 193 -9.39 5.41 -6.87
N LEU A 194 -8.23 5.08 -6.25
CA LEU A 194 -7.71 3.71 -6.25
C LEU A 194 -8.68 2.73 -5.59
N SER A 195 -9.22 3.11 -4.44
CA SER A 195 -10.20 2.28 -3.72
C SER A 195 -11.49 2.04 -4.51
N GLU A 196 -11.90 3.01 -5.33
CA GLU A 196 -13.13 2.92 -6.12
C GLU A 196 -12.94 2.18 -7.46
N CYS A 197 -11.78 2.36 -8.12
CA CYS A 197 -11.60 1.95 -9.52
C CYS A 197 -10.57 0.82 -9.72
N PHE A 198 -9.72 0.51 -8.75
CA PHE A 198 -8.57 -0.39 -8.96
C PHE A 198 -8.56 -1.64 -8.06
N PHE A 199 -9.72 -2.05 -7.56
CA PHE A 199 -9.92 -3.34 -6.86
C PHE A 199 -9.02 -3.53 -5.63
N VAL A 200 -8.66 -2.45 -4.95
CA VAL A 200 -7.87 -2.45 -3.73
C VAL A 200 -8.64 -1.81 -2.57
N LYS A 201 -8.34 -2.23 -1.34
CA LYS A 201 -8.74 -1.51 -0.13
C LYS A 201 -7.63 -0.53 0.25
N VAL A 202 -8.02 0.62 0.77
CA VAL A 202 -7.08 1.68 1.13
C VAL A 202 -7.36 2.17 2.54
N ILE A 203 -6.32 2.27 3.36
CA ILE A 203 -6.38 2.84 4.70
C ILE A 203 -5.14 3.71 4.95
N ARG A 204 -5.24 4.65 5.87
CA ARG A 204 -4.09 5.41 6.36
C ARG A 204 -3.64 4.83 7.69
N VAL A 205 -2.42 4.32 7.74
CA VAL A 205 -1.85 3.66 8.92
C VAL A 205 -0.71 4.48 9.54
N PRO A 206 -0.56 4.47 10.87
CA PRO A 206 0.58 5.08 11.52
C PRO A 206 1.84 4.26 11.24
N VAL A 207 2.97 4.95 11.13
CA VAL A 207 4.30 4.34 10.98
C VAL A 207 5.31 5.04 11.88
N TYR A 208 6.33 4.31 12.29
CA TYR A 208 7.46 4.85 13.03
C TYR A 208 8.74 4.80 12.18
N LEU A 209 9.45 5.91 12.15
CA LEU A 209 10.72 6.07 11.45
C LEU A 209 11.85 5.87 12.47
N ALA A 210 12.35 4.65 12.57
CA ALA A 210 13.28 4.24 13.62
C ALA A 210 14.56 5.08 13.65
N ARG A 211 15.12 5.40 12.47
CA ARG A 211 16.36 6.21 12.37
C ARG A 211 16.18 7.66 12.81
N GLU A 212 14.97 8.18 12.71
CA GLU A 212 14.64 9.57 13.00
C GLU A 212 13.92 9.76 14.33
N ALA A 213 13.55 8.66 14.98
CA ALA A 213 12.68 8.63 16.18
C ALA A 213 11.39 9.46 15.99
N LYS A 214 10.75 9.36 14.82
CA LYS A 214 9.57 10.15 14.46
C LYS A 214 8.38 9.31 14.07
N HIS A 215 7.19 9.81 14.40
CA HIS A 215 5.92 9.26 13.92
C HIS A 215 5.50 9.91 12.63
N GLY A 216 4.98 9.09 11.73
CA GLY A 216 4.30 9.50 10.51
C GLY A 216 3.06 8.66 10.27
N ALA A 217 2.48 8.80 9.10
CA ALA A 217 1.48 7.88 8.60
C ALA A 217 1.60 7.79 7.08
N VAL A 218 1.33 6.61 6.54
CA VAL A 218 1.33 6.32 5.09
C VAL A 218 -0.03 5.78 4.68
N TYR A 219 -0.24 5.66 3.39
CA TYR A 219 -1.37 4.90 2.87
C TYR A 219 -0.95 3.44 2.68
N GLU A 220 -1.76 2.55 3.23
CA GLU A 220 -1.67 1.12 3.01
C GLU A 220 -2.73 0.73 1.99
N ILE A 221 -2.32 -0.01 0.94
CA ILE A 221 -3.21 -0.63 -0.03
C ILE A 221 -3.16 -2.15 0.14
N THR A 222 -4.32 -2.79 0.01
CA THR A 222 -4.49 -4.24 0.13
C THR A 222 -5.27 -4.77 -1.07
N GLY A 223 -4.79 -5.82 -1.70
CA GLY A 223 -5.43 -6.45 -2.86
C GLY A 223 -4.65 -7.65 -3.36
N THR A 224 -5.07 -8.23 -4.50
CA THR A 224 -4.25 -9.23 -5.19
C THR A 224 -2.95 -8.59 -5.70
N HIS A 225 -1.95 -9.38 -6.00
CA HIS A 225 -0.66 -8.87 -6.49
C HIS A 225 -0.84 -7.96 -7.72
N ALA A 226 -1.60 -8.40 -8.72
CA ALA A 226 -1.86 -7.61 -9.92
C ALA A 226 -2.54 -6.27 -9.63
N ASN A 227 -3.53 -6.26 -8.73
CA ASN A 227 -4.25 -5.05 -8.37
C ASN A 227 -3.37 -4.07 -7.58
N VAL A 228 -2.54 -4.56 -6.67
CA VAL A 228 -1.60 -3.74 -5.89
C VAL A 228 -0.51 -3.14 -6.78
N GLU A 229 0.07 -3.93 -7.70
CA GLU A 229 1.04 -3.43 -8.69
C GLU A 229 0.42 -2.33 -9.56
N MET A 230 -0.80 -2.54 -10.06
CA MET A 230 -1.49 -1.56 -10.86
C MET A 230 -1.83 -0.30 -10.06
N ALA A 231 -2.34 -0.44 -8.85
CA ALA A 231 -2.66 0.69 -7.99
C ALA A 231 -1.41 1.53 -7.65
N ALA A 232 -0.28 0.87 -7.40
CA ALA A 232 1.00 1.57 -7.16
C ALA A 232 1.47 2.33 -8.40
N HIS A 233 1.34 1.74 -9.59
CA HIS A 233 1.63 2.42 -10.85
C HIS A 233 0.75 3.66 -11.06
N VAL A 234 -0.57 3.50 -10.90
CA VAL A 234 -1.56 4.59 -11.06
C VAL A 234 -1.32 5.71 -10.04
N TYR A 235 -0.97 5.37 -8.81
CA TYR A 235 -0.62 6.34 -7.78
C TYR A 235 0.54 7.25 -8.24
N ALA A 236 1.66 6.66 -8.65
CA ALA A 236 2.82 7.41 -9.10
C ALA A 236 2.52 8.25 -10.36
N PHE A 237 1.82 7.65 -11.33
CA PHE A 237 1.40 8.30 -12.56
C PHE A 237 0.53 9.53 -12.30
N LEU A 238 -0.51 9.39 -11.48
CA LEU A 238 -1.45 10.49 -11.24
C LEU A 238 -0.82 11.66 -10.48
N LEU A 239 0.06 11.39 -9.52
CA LEU A 239 0.78 12.46 -8.82
C LEU A 239 1.69 13.22 -9.77
N ALA A 240 2.46 12.51 -10.60
CA ALA A 240 3.34 13.13 -11.61
C ALA A 240 2.53 13.92 -12.65
N THR A 241 1.43 13.35 -13.15
CA THR A 241 0.56 14.00 -14.13
C THR A 241 -0.12 15.24 -13.56
N ALA A 242 -0.64 15.19 -12.35
CA ALA A 242 -1.26 16.35 -11.71
C ALA A 242 -0.25 17.49 -11.50
N ASP A 243 1.01 17.15 -11.19
CA ASP A 243 2.08 18.15 -11.03
C ASP A 243 2.53 18.73 -12.38
N ARG A 244 2.62 17.91 -13.42
CA ARG A 244 2.93 18.33 -14.78
C ARG A 244 1.84 19.27 -15.31
N LEU A 245 0.58 18.86 -15.26
CA LEU A 245 -0.56 19.67 -15.74
C LEU A 245 -0.67 20.99 -14.97
N TRP A 246 -0.40 21.00 -13.67
CA TRP A 246 -0.33 22.23 -12.91
C TRP A 246 0.73 23.19 -13.46
N ARG A 247 1.92 22.70 -13.79
CA ARG A 247 3.01 23.53 -14.34
C ARG A 247 2.68 24.08 -15.73
N GLU A 248 2.06 23.27 -16.57
CA GLU A 248 1.67 23.63 -17.94
C GLU A 248 0.52 24.65 -17.95
N ASN A 249 -0.43 24.56 -17.03
CA ASN A 249 -1.65 25.38 -17.02
C ASN A 249 -1.61 26.54 -16.01
N ARG A 250 -0.42 26.97 -15.58
CA ARG A 250 -0.29 28.12 -14.67
C ARG A 250 -0.85 29.44 -15.23
N ALA A 251 -0.89 29.57 -16.56
CA ALA A 251 -1.39 30.75 -17.27
C ALA A 251 -2.94 30.71 -17.49
N ASP A 252 -3.63 29.64 -17.10
CA ASP A 252 -5.09 29.58 -17.17
C ASP A 252 -5.70 30.70 -16.31
N ALA A 253 -6.62 31.48 -16.90
CA ALA A 253 -7.27 32.62 -16.24
C ALA A 253 -8.01 32.24 -14.92
N ARG A 254 -8.34 30.97 -14.75
CA ARG A 254 -8.97 30.41 -13.54
C ARG A 254 -7.96 30.14 -12.42
N VAL A 255 -6.65 30.15 -12.73
CA VAL A 255 -5.54 29.95 -11.78
C VAL A 255 -4.98 31.32 -11.39
N ARG A 256 -5.25 31.77 -10.17
CA ARG A 256 -4.91 33.13 -9.73
C ARG A 256 -3.58 33.21 -8.98
N SER A 257 -3.18 32.13 -8.33
CA SER A 257 -1.97 32.13 -7.48
C SER A 257 -1.43 30.72 -7.23
N GLY A 258 -0.23 30.63 -6.64
CA GLY A 258 0.35 29.36 -6.19
C GLY A 258 -0.50 28.61 -5.15
N ARG A 259 -1.42 29.29 -4.45
CA ARG A 259 -2.37 28.67 -3.51
C ARG A 259 -3.41 27.80 -4.22
N ASP A 260 -3.60 27.99 -5.52
CA ASP A 260 -4.52 27.22 -6.35
C ASP A 260 -3.94 25.88 -6.81
N ARG A 261 -2.65 25.59 -6.52
CA ARG A 261 -1.99 24.33 -6.90
C ARG A 261 -2.76 23.11 -6.42
N PHE A 262 -3.04 23.01 -5.13
CA PHE A 262 -3.74 21.85 -4.58
C PHE A 262 -5.20 21.73 -5.06
N PRO A 263 -6.01 22.82 -5.11
CA PRO A 263 -7.32 22.76 -5.75
C PRO A 263 -7.27 22.28 -7.20
N TYR A 264 -6.35 22.81 -8.03
CA TYR A 264 -6.17 22.39 -9.42
C TYR A 264 -5.81 20.91 -9.52
N GLN A 265 -4.78 20.46 -8.81
CA GLN A 265 -4.33 19.06 -8.81
C GLN A 265 -5.45 18.11 -8.33
N SER A 266 -6.19 18.45 -7.28
CA SER A 266 -7.40 17.74 -6.85
C SER A 266 -8.45 17.66 -7.97
N GLY A 267 -8.61 18.75 -8.72
CA GLY A 267 -9.47 18.79 -9.91
C GLY A 267 -9.04 17.76 -10.95
N VAL A 268 -7.74 17.71 -11.29
CA VAL A 268 -7.17 16.74 -12.25
C VAL A 268 -7.53 15.30 -11.83
N ILE A 269 -7.29 14.93 -10.58
CA ILE A 269 -7.62 13.59 -10.07
C ILE A 269 -9.12 13.33 -10.19
N ARG A 270 -9.95 14.32 -9.87
CA ARG A 270 -11.41 14.20 -9.98
C ARG A 270 -11.88 14.02 -11.43
N GLY A 271 -11.29 14.77 -12.37
CA GLY A 271 -11.61 14.65 -13.81
C GLY A 271 -11.25 13.26 -14.35
N PHE A 272 -10.09 12.74 -14.01
CA PHE A 272 -9.69 11.39 -14.37
C PHE A 272 -10.60 10.32 -13.75
N ARG A 273 -10.98 10.48 -12.47
CA ARG A 273 -11.97 9.61 -11.83
C ARG A 273 -13.31 9.59 -12.56
N ASP A 274 -13.82 10.77 -12.93
CA ASP A 274 -15.09 10.88 -13.64
C ASP A 274 -15.06 10.12 -14.98
N LYS A 275 -13.93 10.16 -15.71
CA LYS A 275 -13.70 9.39 -16.95
C LYS A 275 -13.78 7.89 -16.67
N LEU A 276 -13.02 7.37 -15.68
CA LEU A 276 -13.03 5.95 -15.34
C LEU A 276 -14.40 5.44 -14.89
N VAL A 277 -15.14 6.25 -14.13
CA VAL A 277 -16.50 5.90 -13.69
C VAL A 277 -17.47 5.83 -14.88
N ALA A 278 -17.36 6.75 -15.85
CA ALA A 278 -18.15 6.71 -17.07
C ALA A 278 -17.86 5.45 -17.89
N GLU A 279 -16.58 5.12 -18.14
CA GLU A 279 -16.15 3.90 -18.82
C GLU A 279 -16.67 2.63 -18.13
N ARG A 280 -16.60 2.59 -16.79
CA ARG A 280 -17.13 1.47 -16.02
C ARG A 280 -18.65 1.33 -16.13
N THR A 281 -19.37 2.43 -16.27
CA THR A 281 -20.83 2.41 -16.48
C THR A 281 -21.17 1.84 -17.84
N GLU A 282 -20.41 2.18 -18.90
CA GLU A 282 -20.55 1.59 -20.23
C GLU A 282 -20.27 0.07 -20.22
N LEU A 283 -19.20 -0.37 -19.53
CA LEU A 283 -18.86 -1.79 -19.38
C LEU A 283 -19.94 -2.58 -18.64
N ARG A 284 -20.63 -1.97 -17.67
CA ARG A 284 -21.80 -2.58 -17.01
C ARG A 284 -22.93 -2.86 -18.00
N GLY A 285 -23.17 -1.97 -18.95
CA GLY A 285 -24.14 -2.15 -20.02
C GLY A 285 -23.82 -3.36 -20.92
N SER A 286 -22.56 -3.77 -21.03
CA SER A 286 -22.11 -4.97 -21.74
C SER A 286 -22.02 -6.23 -20.87
N GLY A 287 -22.55 -6.21 -19.64
CA GLY A 287 -22.62 -7.37 -18.74
C GLY A 287 -21.41 -7.55 -17.81
N LEU A 288 -20.41 -6.68 -17.86
CA LEU A 288 -19.25 -6.74 -16.95
C LEU A 288 -19.55 -6.00 -15.66
N VAL A 289 -20.01 -6.72 -14.64
CA VAL A 289 -20.39 -6.17 -13.34
C VAL A 289 -19.47 -6.71 -12.25
N TRP A 290 -18.69 -5.82 -11.63
CA TRP A 290 -17.93 -6.13 -10.42
C TRP A 290 -18.85 -6.01 -9.19
N VAL A 291 -19.00 -7.11 -8.46
CA VAL A 291 -19.85 -7.18 -7.24
C VAL A 291 -19.05 -7.08 -5.94
N GLY A 292 -17.74 -6.87 -6.03
CA GLY A 292 -16.84 -6.86 -4.88
C GLY A 292 -16.13 -8.20 -4.65
N ASP A 293 -15.15 -8.17 -3.77
CA ASP A 293 -14.40 -9.35 -3.33
C ASP A 293 -14.59 -9.55 -1.82
N SER A 294 -15.42 -10.53 -1.46
CA SER A 294 -15.75 -10.82 -0.07
C SER A 294 -14.57 -11.43 0.71
N GLN A 295 -13.63 -12.07 0.04
CA GLN A 295 -12.42 -12.61 0.67
C GLN A 295 -11.44 -11.48 0.97
N LEU A 296 -11.25 -10.53 0.04
CA LEU A 296 -10.50 -9.31 0.28
C LEU A 296 -11.10 -8.52 1.47
N ASP A 297 -12.44 -8.42 1.53
CA ASP A 297 -13.11 -7.74 2.63
C ASP A 297 -12.83 -8.41 3.98
N ARG A 298 -12.84 -9.74 4.02
CA ARG A 298 -12.51 -10.52 5.23
C ARG A 298 -11.05 -10.34 5.63
N PHE A 299 -10.12 -10.49 4.69
CA PHE A 299 -8.69 -10.28 4.94
C PHE A 299 -8.41 -8.87 5.46
N TYR A 300 -8.97 -7.86 4.80
CA TYR A 300 -8.81 -6.45 5.20
C TYR A 300 -9.37 -6.16 6.59
N ARG A 301 -10.55 -6.72 6.94
CA ARG A 301 -11.14 -6.57 8.28
C ARG A 301 -10.39 -7.33 9.35
N ALA A 302 -9.85 -8.51 9.02
CA ALA A 302 -9.01 -9.26 9.96
C ALA A 302 -7.73 -8.49 10.28
N ARG A 303 -7.14 -7.83 9.27
CA ARG A 303 -5.96 -6.99 9.43
C ARG A 303 -6.27 -5.67 10.15
N HIS A 304 -7.43 -5.08 9.91
CA HIS A 304 -7.86 -3.79 10.47
C HIS A 304 -9.23 -3.93 11.15
N PRO A 305 -9.32 -4.55 12.33
CA PRO A 305 -10.60 -4.78 13.00
C PRO A 305 -11.28 -3.49 13.51
N ARG A 306 -10.51 -2.40 13.70
CA ARG A 306 -11.01 -1.11 14.16
C ARG A 306 -10.71 -0.01 13.14
N ILE A 307 -11.62 0.14 12.16
CA ILE A 307 -11.52 1.15 11.11
C ILE A 307 -12.39 2.35 11.46
N THR A 308 -11.83 3.56 11.35
CA THR A 308 -12.59 4.80 11.43
C THR A 308 -12.63 5.50 10.07
N THR A 309 -13.82 5.88 9.62
CA THR A 309 -14.00 6.62 8.38
C THR A 309 -14.18 8.10 8.69
N ARG A 310 -13.39 8.96 8.05
CA ARG A 310 -13.53 10.41 8.13
C ARG A 310 -13.86 10.97 6.75
N SER A 311 -15.02 11.60 6.62
CA SER A 311 -15.38 12.35 5.41
C SER A 311 -14.85 13.78 5.50
N ARG A 312 -14.40 14.33 4.38
CA ARG A 312 -13.93 15.70 4.30
C ARG A 312 -14.61 16.41 3.13
N ARG A 313 -15.26 17.55 3.40
CA ARG A 313 -15.82 18.38 2.35
C ARG A 313 -14.71 19.03 1.52
N VAL A 314 -14.86 18.96 0.21
CA VAL A 314 -13.94 19.57 -0.76
C VAL A 314 -14.45 20.96 -1.10
N ARG A 315 -13.61 21.97 -0.92
CA ARG A 315 -13.90 23.32 -1.39
C ARG A 315 -13.60 23.37 -2.90
N VAL A 316 -14.62 23.57 -3.70
CA VAL A 316 -14.50 23.69 -5.17
C VAL A 316 -14.35 25.16 -5.51
N ASN A 317 -13.32 25.51 -6.29
CA ASN A 317 -13.09 26.85 -6.84
C ASN A 317 -12.82 26.76 -8.35
N ALA A 318 -12.63 27.91 -9.02
CA ALA A 318 -12.38 27.97 -10.45
C ALA A 318 -11.16 27.15 -10.88
N ALA A 319 -10.07 27.15 -10.10
CA ALA A 319 -8.88 26.36 -10.37
C ALA A 319 -9.15 24.85 -10.28
N HIS A 320 -9.99 24.41 -9.34
CA HIS A 320 -10.44 23.01 -9.27
C HIS A 320 -11.24 22.62 -10.52
N SER A 321 -12.10 23.50 -11.03
CA SER A 321 -12.87 23.24 -12.26
C SER A 321 -11.96 23.15 -13.47
N ALA A 322 -10.95 24.02 -13.59
CA ALA A 322 -9.94 23.95 -14.65
C ALA A 322 -9.15 22.64 -14.60
N GLY A 323 -8.70 22.24 -13.40
CA GLY A 323 -8.01 20.97 -13.21
C GLY A 323 -8.90 19.77 -13.56
N ARG A 324 -10.20 19.81 -13.22
CA ARG A 324 -11.15 18.74 -13.54
C ARG A 324 -11.34 18.55 -15.04
N GLU A 325 -11.39 19.64 -15.79
CA GLU A 325 -11.44 19.60 -17.24
C GLU A 325 -10.18 18.98 -17.82
N ALA A 326 -8.99 19.45 -17.42
CA ALA A 326 -7.72 18.88 -17.82
C ALA A 326 -7.60 17.39 -17.44
N GLY A 327 -8.13 16.99 -16.28
CA GLY A 327 -8.11 15.60 -15.82
C GLY A 327 -8.94 14.64 -16.67
N ARG A 328 -9.98 15.10 -17.34
CA ARG A 328 -10.80 14.27 -18.26
C ARG A 328 -10.06 13.87 -19.52
N THR A 329 -9.04 14.63 -19.93
CA THR A 329 -8.21 14.31 -21.10
C THR A 329 -7.02 13.42 -20.76
N VAL A 330 -6.77 13.13 -19.46
CA VAL A 330 -5.67 12.28 -19.03
C VAL A 330 -5.85 10.85 -19.53
N VAL A 331 -4.77 10.30 -20.11
CA VAL A 331 -4.65 8.89 -20.48
C VAL A 331 -3.58 8.25 -19.62
N LEU A 332 -3.92 7.13 -19.00
CA LEU A 332 -2.98 6.36 -18.19
C LEU A 332 -2.02 5.59 -19.12
N HIS A 333 -0.75 5.86 -19.02
CA HIS A 333 0.29 5.17 -19.77
C HIS A 333 1.44 4.75 -18.85
N LYS A 334 2.28 3.83 -19.34
CA LYS A 334 3.51 3.46 -18.65
C LYS A 334 4.47 4.65 -18.72
N PRO A 335 5.09 5.08 -17.60
CA PRO A 335 6.13 6.10 -17.69
C PRO A 335 7.22 5.64 -18.66
N VAL A 336 7.61 6.49 -19.59
CA VAL A 336 8.87 6.29 -20.31
C VAL A 336 9.95 6.26 -19.25
N ALA A 337 10.71 5.17 -19.17
CA ALA A 337 11.82 5.05 -18.25
C ALA A 337 12.82 6.17 -18.59
N HIS A 338 12.69 7.32 -17.95
CA HIS A 338 13.79 8.24 -17.84
C HIS A 338 14.82 7.52 -16.99
N GLY A 339 16.00 7.32 -17.56
CA GLY A 339 17.15 6.71 -16.89
C GLY A 339 17.35 7.31 -15.48
N PRO A 340 18.09 6.65 -14.60
CA PRO A 340 18.19 7.01 -13.21
C PRO A 340 18.54 8.48 -13.08
N SER A 341 17.59 9.31 -12.69
CA SER A 341 17.83 10.69 -12.32
C SER A 341 18.76 10.67 -11.12
N GLY A 342 19.94 11.20 -11.35
CA GLY A 342 21.14 11.20 -10.57
C GLY A 342 20.97 11.19 -9.07
N GLY A 343 21.90 10.44 -8.50
CA GLY A 343 22.09 10.18 -7.10
C GLY A 343 21.87 11.36 -6.17
N SER A 344 21.34 11.01 -5.04
CA SER A 344 21.45 11.80 -3.83
C SER A 344 22.90 12.21 -3.62
N ARG A 345 23.17 13.48 -3.81
CA ARG A 345 24.46 14.11 -3.53
C ARG A 345 24.65 14.06 -2.01
N LEU A 346 25.45 13.13 -1.57
CA LEU A 346 26.00 13.15 -0.21
C LEU A 346 26.75 14.48 -0.07
N LEU A 347 26.22 15.39 0.71
CA LEU A 347 26.96 16.54 1.19
C LEU A 347 28.07 16.03 2.12
N ARG A 348 29.29 16.05 1.62
CA ARG A 348 30.50 16.05 2.46
C ARG A 348 30.65 17.47 3.02
N GLY A 349 30.79 17.54 4.33
CA GLY A 349 31.10 18.71 5.11
C GLY A 349 31.07 18.34 6.57
#